data_d204615a3eda9412e751f919120468fa
#
_entry.id   d204615a3eda9412e751f919120468fa
#
_cell.length_a   1.000
_cell.length_b   1.000
_cell.length_c   1.000
_cell.angle_alpha   90.00
_cell.angle_beta   90.00
_cell.angle_gamma   90.00
#
_symmetry.space_group_name_H-M   'P 1'
#
loop_
_entity.id
_entity.type
_entity.pdbx_description
1 polymer ?
#
loop_
_entity_poly.entity_id
_entity_poly.type
_entity_poly.pdbx_seq_one_letter_code
_entity_poly.pdbx_strand_id
1 'polypeptide(L)'
;MKEYKIASIAGDGIGKEVLPEGIKILKEVAKQHQFKLIIDEFDFASCDYYEKHGKMMPDDWQEKIGKHDAIFFGAVGDPERLPDHISLWGSLLKFRRDFDQYINLRPVKLMPGVPCPLANKKPGDIDMMIVRENTEGEYSSVGGKMYQGTDREIVVQETVMSRIGIDRVQKFAFELAKTRKRKKLTSATKSNGISITMPYWDERFELNKKDFPDVKTDQYHIDILTARFVLTPEWFDVVVGSNLFGDILSDLGPACTGTIGIAPSGNINPENKFPSLFEPVHGSAPDIAGKGIANPIGQIWSGALMLDHLGEKEAAKSILNSIEKTLSVKENRTKDLQGSSNTSQCAKAVLDNIN
;
A
#
# COMPACT_ATOMS: atom_id res chain seq x y z
N MET A 1 -10.49 23.77 15.28
CA MET A 1 -10.68 22.36 14.87
C MET A 1 -9.82 22.20 13.63
N LYS A 2 -8.96 21.17 13.59
CA LYS A 2 -8.19 20.87 12.38
C LYS A 2 -9.13 20.47 11.26
N GLU A 3 -8.75 20.78 10.03
CA GLU A 3 -9.53 20.45 8.84
C GLU A 3 -8.58 19.87 7.79
N TYR A 4 -8.99 18.78 7.14
CA TYR A 4 -8.24 18.11 6.09
C TYR A 4 -9.10 17.94 4.84
N LYS A 5 -8.52 18.22 3.67
CA LYS A 5 -9.16 18.05 2.37
C LYS A 5 -8.69 16.72 1.76
N ILE A 6 -9.62 15.85 1.47
CA ILE A 6 -9.34 14.52 0.93
C ILE A 6 -9.93 14.39 -0.47
N ALA A 7 -9.10 14.09 -1.45
CA ALA A 7 -9.57 13.70 -2.77
C ALA A 7 -10.00 12.22 -2.73
N SER A 8 -11.27 11.95 -2.99
CA SER A 8 -11.85 10.62 -2.99
C SER A 8 -12.05 10.14 -4.42
N ILE A 9 -11.49 8.97 -4.77
CA ILE A 9 -11.57 8.39 -6.10
C ILE A 9 -11.95 6.92 -5.97
N ALA A 10 -13.16 6.55 -6.38
CA ALA A 10 -13.64 5.17 -6.27
C ALA A 10 -12.95 4.22 -7.27
N GLY A 11 -12.67 4.71 -8.48
CA GLY A 11 -12.09 3.91 -9.55
C GLY A 11 -13.06 2.86 -10.10
N ASP A 12 -12.61 1.60 -10.14
CA ASP A 12 -13.31 0.49 -10.78
C ASP A 12 -13.74 -0.61 -9.81
N GLY A 13 -14.60 -1.49 -10.29
CA GLY A 13 -14.98 -2.74 -9.62
C GLY A 13 -15.44 -2.54 -8.18
N ILE A 14 -14.86 -3.33 -7.26
CA ILE A 14 -15.19 -3.27 -5.83
C ILE A 14 -14.77 -1.96 -5.16
N GLY A 15 -13.90 -1.15 -5.78
CA GLY A 15 -13.57 0.18 -5.27
C GLY A 15 -14.81 1.05 -5.07
N LYS A 16 -15.82 0.92 -5.95
CA LYS A 16 -17.11 1.61 -5.85
C LYS A 16 -17.96 1.16 -4.66
N GLU A 17 -17.70 -0.03 -4.11
CA GLU A 17 -18.41 -0.60 -2.95
C GLU A 17 -17.68 -0.33 -1.64
N VAL A 18 -16.36 -0.52 -1.60
CA VAL A 18 -15.58 -0.45 -0.36
C VAL A 18 -15.20 0.98 0.04
N LEU A 19 -14.99 1.89 -0.94
CA LEU A 19 -14.62 3.28 -0.65
C LEU A 19 -15.71 4.04 0.12
N PRO A 20 -16.99 3.98 -0.25
CA PRO A 20 -18.06 4.61 0.54
C PRO A 20 -18.12 4.11 1.99
N GLU A 21 -17.86 2.82 2.22
CA GLU A 21 -17.81 2.25 3.57
C GLU A 21 -16.61 2.80 4.36
N GLY A 22 -15.44 2.89 3.74
CA GLY A 22 -14.27 3.55 4.34
C GLY A 22 -14.54 5.01 4.72
N ILE A 23 -15.20 5.78 3.85
CA ILE A 23 -15.57 7.18 4.10
C ILE A 23 -16.53 7.32 5.29
N LYS A 24 -17.50 6.41 5.43
CA LYS A 24 -18.40 6.42 6.61
C LYS A 24 -17.63 6.27 7.91
N ILE A 25 -16.70 5.33 7.98
CA ILE A 25 -15.81 5.12 9.14
C ILE A 25 -14.97 6.37 9.43
N LEU A 26 -14.32 6.92 8.40
CA LEU A 26 -13.48 8.12 8.55
C LEU A 26 -14.27 9.32 9.08
N LYS A 27 -15.50 9.54 8.60
CA LYS A 27 -16.37 10.63 9.07
C LYS A 27 -16.78 10.47 10.54
N GLU A 28 -17.10 9.26 10.98
CA GLU A 28 -17.46 9.01 12.38
C GLU A 28 -16.26 9.21 13.32
N VAL A 29 -15.10 8.66 12.94
CA VAL A 29 -13.87 8.83 13.72
C VAL A 29 -13.43 10.29 13.78
N ALA A 30 -13.55 11.03 12.68
CA ALA A 30 -13.24 12.47 12.65
C ALA A 30 -14.13 13.25 13.64
N LYS A 31 -15.42 12.91 13.72
CA LYS A 31 -16.35 13.50 14.67
C LYS A 31 -15.95 13.21 16.13
N GLN A 32 -15.61 11.96 16.44
CA GLN A 32 -15.23 11.55 17.80
C GLN A 32 -13.91 12.20 18.26
N HIS A 33 -12.94 12.32 17.34
CA HIS A 33 -11.62 12.90 17.60
C HIS A 33 -11.53 14.41 17.32
N GLN A 34 -12.66 15.07 17.04
CA GLN A 34 -12.81 16.53 16.92
C GLN A 34 -11.94 17.18 15.83
N PHE A 35 -11.82 16.53 14.67
CA PHE A 35 -11.32 17.13 13.44
C PHE A 35 -12.34 17.02 12.32
N LYS A 36 -12.14 17.72 11.20
CA LYS A 36 -13.05 17.74 10.06
C LYS A 36 -12.39 17.18 8.82
N LEU A 37 -13.10 16.33 8.09
CA LEU A 37 -12.74 15.87 6.75
C LEU A 37 -13.65 16.53 5.72
N ILE A 38 -13.07 17.22 4.76
CA ILE A 38 -13.72 17.68 3.54
C ILE A 38 -13.38 16.67 2.47
N ILE A 39 -14.40 15.96 1.97
CA ILE A 39 -14.23 14.91 0.97
C ILE A 39 -14.70 15.46 -0.37
N ASP A 40 -13.79 15.65 -1.29
CA ASP A 40 -14.08 16.00 -2.68
C ASP A 40 -14.02 14.74 -3.54
N GLU A 41 -15.12 14.43 -4.24
CA GLU A 41 -15.25 13.20 -5.04
C GLU A 41 -14.87 13.48 -6.49
N PHE A 42 -14.08 12.55 -7.06
CA PHE A 42 -13.62 12.59 -8.45
C PHE A 42 -13.93 11.28 -9.15
N ASP A 43 -14.37 11.35 -10.42
CA ASP A 43 -14.79 10.22 -11.25
C ASP A 43 -13.71 9.70 -12.20
N PHE A 44 -12.57 10.39 -12.30
CA PHE A 44 -11.45 9.97 -13.14
C PHE A 44 -10.64 8.81 -12.51
N ALA A 45 -9.61 8.35 -13.23
CA ALA A 45 -8.83 7.15 -12.89
C ALA A 45 -9.73 5.88 -12.82
N SER A 46 -10.59 5.74 -13.81
CA SER A 46 -11.51 4.60 -13.97
C SER A 46 -11.70 4.23 -15.44
N CYS A 47 -12.07 2.99 -15.70
CA CYS A 47 -12.46 2.53 -17.04
C CYS A 47 -13.66 3.32 -17.57
N ASP A 48 -14.64 3.64 -16.69
CA ASP A 48 -15.80 4.44 -17.07
C ASP A 48 -15.42 5.84 -17.56
N TYR A 49 -14.44 6.47 -16.90
CA TYR A 49 -13.93 7.76 -17.32
C TYR A 49 -13.19 7.66 -18.67
N TYR A 50 -12.37 6.61 -18.83
CA TYR A 50 -11.65 6.37 -20.08
C TYR A 50 -12.60 6.17 -21.26
N GLU A 51 -13.67 5.39 -21.12
CA GLU A 51 -14.65 5.16 -22.18
C GLU A 51 -15.33 6.45 -22.63
N LYS A 52 -15.54 7.41 -21.73
CA LYS A 52 -16.15 8.69 -22.05
C LYS A 52 -15.18 9.70 -22.66
N HIS A 53 -13.91 9.69 -22.24
CA HIS A 53 -12.97 10.77 -22.52
C HIS A 53 -11.72 10.34 -23.28
N GLY A 54 -11.50 9.04 -23.53
CA GLY A 54 -10.32 8.50 -24.21
C GLY A 54 -9.01 8.61 -23.42
N LYS A 55 -9.09 8.93 -22.12
CA LYS A 55 -7.97 9.08 -21.21
C LYS A 55 -8.37 8.76 -19.77
N MET A 56 -7.44 8.28 -18.95
CA MET A 56 -7.73 7.89 -17.57
C MET A 56 -7.98 9.09 -16.64
N MET A 57 -7.39 10.24 -16.95
CA MET A 57 -7.50 11.47 -16.15
C MET A 57 -7.60 12.70 -17.04
N PRO A 58 -8.24 13.79 -16.58
CA PRO A 58 -8.25 15.06 -17.31
C PRO A 58 -6.85 15.67 -17.34
N ASP A 59 -6.58 16.59 -18.28
CA ASP A 59 -5.24 17.18 -18.42
C ASP A 59 -4.85 18.06 -17.22
N ASP A 60 -5.82 18.63 -16.52
CA ASP A 60 -5.69 19.47 -15.33
C ASP A 60 -5.83 18.70 -14.00
N TRP A 61 -5.70 17.37 -14.02
CA TRP A 61 -5.90 16.53 -12.82
C TRP A 61 -4.98 16.93 -11.65
N GLN A 62 -3.73 17.32 -11.93
CA GLN A 62 -2.79 17.77 -10.89
C GLN A 62 -3.26 19.05 -10.20
N GLU A 63 -3.81 20.00 -10.96
CA GLU A 63 -4.36 21.23 -10.39
C GLU A 63 -5.59 20.96 -9.54
N LYS A 64 -6.42 19.98 -9.96
CA LYS A 64 -7.66 19.60 -9.27
C LYS A 64 -7.40 18.97 -7.91
N ILE A 65 -6.42 18.07 -7.83
CA ILE A 65 -6.21 17.29 -6.59
C ILE A 65 -4.90 17.60 -5.86
N GLY A 66 -3.96 18.30 -6.48
CA GLY A 66 -2.63 18.57 -5.92
C GLY A 66 -2.61 19.44 -4.66
N LYS A 67 -3.73 20.07 -4.30
CA LYS A 67 -3.88 20.88 -3.08
C LYS A 67 -4.63 20.15 -1.95
N HIS A 68 -4.99 18.89 -2.14
CA HIS A 68 -5.57 18.08 -1.07
C HIS A 68 -4.47 17.57 -0.13
N ASP A 69 -4.84 17.30 1.11
CA ASP A 69 -3.91 16.76 2.10
C ASP A 69 -3.62 15.27 1.86
N ALA A 70 -4.57 14.55 1.28
CA ALA A 70 -4.40 13.15 0.88
C ALA A 70 -5.38 12.76 -0.23
N ILE A 71 -5.07 11.64 -0.91
CA ILE A 71 -5.95 10.95 -1.85
C ILE A 71 -6.41 9.65 -1.19
N PHE A 72 -7.71 9.42 -1.12
CA PHE A 72 -8.29 8.17 -0.67
C PHE A 72 -8.88 7.43 -1.87
N PHE A 73 -8.22 6.35 -2.25
CA PHE A 73 -8.42 5.67 -3.52
C PHE A 73 -9.02 4.27 -3.31
N GLY A 74 -9.97 3.89 -4.16
CA GLY A 74 -10.58 2.55 -4.11
C GLY A 74 -9.72 1.51 -4.83
N ALA A 75 -9.96 1.33 -6.13
CA ALA A 75 -9.19 0.42 -6.96
C ALA A 75 -9.28 0.85 -8.44
N VAL A 76 -8.36 0.40 -9.29
CA VAL A 76 -8.40 0.70 -10.72
C VAL A 76 -8.05 -0.53 -11.55
N GLY A 77 -8.63 -0.56 -12.74
CA GLY A 77 -8.36 -1.55 -13.77
C GLY A 77 -9.48 -2.59 -13.90
N ASP A 78 -9.74 -2.94 -15.12
CA ASP A 78 -10.60 -4.04 -15.55
C ASP A 78 -10.00 -4.58 -16.85
N PRO A 79 -9.22 -5.68 -16.79
CA PRO A 79 -8.48 -6.18 -17.94
C PRO A 79 -9.37 -6.60 -19.13
N GLU A 80 -10.66 -6.91 -18.89
CA GLU A 80 -11.61 -7.24 -19.95
C GLU A 80 -12.06 -5.98 -20.72
N ARG A 81 -12.08 -4.81 -20.04
CA ARG A 81 -12.46 -3.53 -20.62
C ARG A 81 -11.26 -2.73 -21.13
N LEU A 82 -10.17 -2.71 -20.35
CA LEU A 82 -9.03 -1.86 -20.63
C LEU A 82 -7.71 -2.52 -20.16
N PRO A 83 -6.72 -2.67 -21.06
CA PRO A 83 -5.42 -3.25 -20.71
C PRO A 83 -4.72 -2.49 -19.58
N ASP A 84 -3.99 -3.18 -18.71
CA ASP A 84 -3.28 -2.63 -17.55
C ASP A 84 -2.29 -1.51 -17.93
N HIS A 85 -1.63 -1.60 -19.09
CA HIS A 85 -0.72 -0.55 -19.56
C HIS A 85 -1.43 0.77 -19.90
N ILE A 86 -2.75 0.79 -20.00
CA ILE A 86 -3.56 2.00 -20.13
C ILE A 86 -4.12 2.40 -18.76
N SER A 87 -4.78 1.47 -18.09
CA SER A 87 -5.48 1.76 -16.84
C SER A 87 -4.52 2.13 -15.70
N LEU A 88 -3.52 1.27 -15.39
CA LEU A 88 -2.58 1.48 -14.30
C LEU A 88 -1.54 2.56 -14.62
N TRP A 89 -0.98 2.53 -15.85
CA TRP A 89 0.04 3.51 -16.24
C TRP A 89 -0.53 4.91 -16.47
N GLY A 90 -1.78 4.99 -16.89
CA GLY A 90 -2.49 6.26 -17.09
C GLY A 90 -3.07 6.87 -15.82
N SER A 91 -3.02 6.16 -14.69
CA SER A 91 -3.58 6.60 -13.40
C SER A 91 -2.62 6.37 -12.23
N LEU A 92 -2.61 5.19 -11.60
CA LEU A 92 -1.91 4.91 -10.35
C LEU A 92 -0.41 5.19 -10.43
N LEU A 93 0.28 4.69 -11.49
CA LEU A 93 1.71 4.95 -11.65
C LEU A 93 2.00 6.43 -11.94
N LYS A 94 1.04 7.13 -12.53
CA LYS A 94 1.16 8.55 -12.77
C LYS A 94 1.06 9.36 -11.48
N PHE A 95 0.13 9.02 -10.57
CA PHE A 95 0.11 9.62 -9.23
C PHE A 95 1.44 9.42 -8.50
N ARG A 96 1.99 8.21 -8.50
CA ARG A 96 3.25 7.89 -7.83
C ARG A 96 4.41 8.75 -8.33
N ARG A 97 4.54 8.92 -9.65
CA ARG A 97 5.63 9.67 -10.27
C ARG A 97 5.44 11.17 -10.19
N ASP A 98 4.29 11.66 -10.60
CA ASP A 98 4.03 13.10 -10.77
C ASP A 98 3.84 13.81 -9.41
N PHE A 99 3.40 13.09 -8.37
CA PHE A 99 3.34 13.57 -6.98
C PHE A 99 4.52 13.09 -6.13
N ASP A 100 5.57 12.56 -6.75
CA ASP A 100 6.77 12.07 -6.08
C ASP A 100 6.47 11.27 -4.81
N GLN A 101 5.51 10.34 -4.90
CA GLN A 101 5.10 9.42 -3.85
C GLN A 101 6.11 8.27 -3.77
N TYR A 102 7.35 8.58 -3.40
CA TYR A 102 8.48 7.66 -3.51
C TYR A 102 8.55 6.57 -2.45
N ILE A 103 7.68 6.62 -1.46
CA ILE A 103 7.49 5.56 -0.47
C ILE A 103 6.21 4.81 -0.76
N ASN A 104 6.26 3.48 -0.91
CA ASN A 104 5.08 2.65 -0.74
C ASN A 104 5.19 1.92 0.60
N LEU A 105 4.29 2.27 1.53
CA LEU A 105 4.25 1.73 2.88
C LEU A 105 3.14 0.70 2.99
N ARG A 106 3.50 -0.53 3.37
CA ARG A 106 2.56 -1.66 3.50
C ARG A 106 2.72 -2.36 4.85
N PRO A 107 1.78 -2.16 5.78
CA PRO A 107 1.72 -2.90 7.04
C PRO A 107 1.39 -4.38 6.80
N VAL A 108 2.08 -5.26 7.52
CA VAL A 108 1.78 -6.70 7.56
C VAL A 108 1.55 -7.09 9.01
N LYS A 109 0.34 -7.51 9.33
CA LYS A 109 -0.03 -7.85 10.70
C LYS A 109 -0.93 -9.09 10.73
N LEU A 110 -0.59 -10.04 11.59
CA LEU A 110 -1.50 -11.16 11.88
C LEU A 110 -2.63 -10.67 12.79
N MET A 111 -3.81 -10.53 12.21
CA MET A 111 -4.99 -9.99 12.89
C MET A 111 -5.73 -11.08 13.70
N PRO A 112 -6.37 -10.70 14.83
CA PRO A 112 -7.24 -11.62 15.56
C PRO A 112 -8.35 -12.19 14.67
N GLY A 113 -8.56 -13.50 14.78
CA GLY A 113 -9.63 -14.19 14.06
C GLY A 113 -9.40 -14.42 12.57
N VAL A 114 -8.35 -13.89 11.97
CA VAL A 114 -7.98 -14.18 10.58
C VAL A 114 -7.27 -15.54 10.52
N PRO A 115 -7.69 -16.45 9.63
CA PRO A 115 -7.01 -17.73 9.46
C PRO A 115 -5.57 -17.51 8.95
N CYS A 116 -4.58 -17.85 9.78
CA CYS A 116 -3.18 -17.80 9.39
C CYS A 116 -2.78 -19.09 8.67
N PRO A 117 -2.20 -19.01 7.45
CA PRO A 117 -1.73 -20.21 6.76
C PRO A 117 -0.46 -20.82 7.37
N LEU A 118 0.28 -20.02 8.17
CA LEU A 118 1.48 -20.52 8.86
C LEU A 118 1.11 -21.25 10.15
N ALA A 119 1.68 -22.44 10.35
CA ALA A 119 1.45 -23.22 11.55
C ALA A 119 1.96 -22.53 12.83
N ASN A 120 1.20 -22.68 13.93
CA ASN A 120 1.59 -22.23 15.26
C ASN A 120 1.83 -20.73 15.42
N LYS A 121 1.25 -19.89 14.55
CA LYS A 121 1.30 -18.42 14.69
C LYS A 121 -0.01 -17.91 15.30
N LYS A 122 0.10 -16.88 16.14
CA LYS A 122 -1.02 -16.21 16.81
C LYS A 122 -0.92 -14.69 16.64
N PRO A 123 -2.01 -13.96 16.81
CA PRO A 123 -2.00 -12.50 16.79
C PRO A 123 -0.92 -11.91 17.70
N GLY A 124 -0.16 -10.96 17.17
CA GLY A 124 1.00 -10.37 17.82
C GLY A 124 2.35 -10.99 17.48
N ASP A 125 2.39 -12.21 16.92
CA ASP A 125 3.67 -12.82 16.51
C ASP A 125 4.22 -12.14 15.24
N ILE A 126 3.33 -11.72 14.34
CA ILE A 126 3.71 -11.07 13.08
C ILE A 126 3.13 -9.65 13.07
N ASP A 127 4.02 -8.67 13.09
CA ASP A 127 3.71 -7.25 13.00
C ASP A 127 4.93 -6.54 12.41
N MET A 128 4.93 -6.30 11.09
CA MET A 128 6.02 -5.65 10.38
C MET A 128 5.51 -4.60 9.40
N MET A 129 6.40 -3.69 9.00
CA MET A 129 6.16 -2.68 7.99
C MET A 129 7.09 -2.91 6.81
N ILE A 130 6.56 -2.96 5.61
CA ILE A 130 7.36 -3.04 4.38
C ILE A 130 7.42 -1.64 3.78
N VAL A 131 8.64 -1.16 3.55
CA VAL A 131 8.96 0.12 2.91
C VAL A 131 9.52 -0.20 1.53
N ARG A 132 8.72 0.03 0.51
CA ARG A 132 9.05 -0.20 -0.90
C ARG A 132 9.44 1.13 -1.55
N GLU A 133 10.54 1.16 -2.29
CA GLU A 133 10.81 2.22 -3.25
C GLU A 133 9.71 2.22 -4.32
N ASN A 134 9.23 3.40 -4.76
CA ASN A 134 7.97 3.47 -5.50
C ASN A 134 8.04 4.28 -6.82
N THR A 135 9.17 4.84 -7.19
CA THR A 135 9.28 5.78 -8.33
C THR A 135 10.36 5.45 -9.36
N GLU A 136 11.32 4.62 -9.00
CA GLU A 136 12.43 4.20 -9.86
C GLU A 136 12.69 2.68 -9.77
N GLY A 137 13.92 2.23 -9.86
CA GLY A 137 14.30 0.83 -9.74
C GLY A 137 13.97 0.03 -10.98
N GLU A 138 13.45 -1.16 -10.77
CA GLU A 138 13.09 -2.12 -11.82
C GLU A 138 11.85 -1.67 -12.63
N TYR A 139 11.05 -0.75 -12.09
CA TYR A 139 9.88 -0.15 -12.74
C TYR A 139 10.21 1.16 -13.48
N SER A 140 11.47 1.39 -13.82
CA SER A 140 11.97 2.64 -14.41
C SER A 140 11.35 3.02 -15.76
N SER A 141 10.80 2.06 -16.51
CA SER A 141 10.33 2.22 -17.90
C SER A 141 11.44 2.68 -18.88
N VAL A 142 12.70 2.45 -18.53
CA VAL A 142 13.84 2.69 -19.41
C VAL A 142 14.19 1.40 -20.14
N GLY A 143 14.22 1.45 -21.48
CA GLY A 143 14.48 0.28 -22.30
C GLY A 143 13.86 0.40 -23.69
N GLY A 144 13.71 -0.72 -24.38
CA GLY A 144 13.12 -0.74 -25.70
C GLY A 144 13.23 -2.09 -26.39
N LYS A 145 12.79 -2.11 -27.65
CA LYS A 145 12.81 -3.31 -28.50
C LYS A 145 13.52 -3.02 -29.81
N MET A 146 14.36 -3.95 -30.26
CA MET A 146 15.01 -3.94 -31.57
C MET A 146 14.60 -5.17 -32.38
N TYR A 147 14.60 -5.06 -33.69
CA TYR A 147 14.26 -6.14 -34.65
C TYR A 147 12.89 -6.76 -34.41
N GLN A 148 11.91 -5.94 -34.04
CA GLN A 148 10.55 -6.39 -33.67
C GLN A 148 9.92 -7.24 -34.78
N GLY A 149 9.29 -8.37 -34.37
CA GLY A 149 8.62 -9.29 -35.28
C GLY A 149 9.54 -10.19 -36.07
N THR A 150 10.83 -10.26 -35.74
CA THR A 150 11.82 -11.19 -36.36
C THR A 150 12.42 -12.14 -35.33
N ASP A 151 13.05 -13.23 -35.77
CA ASP A 151 13.75 -14.20 -34.91
C ASP A 151 14.93 -13.59 -34.11
N ARG A 152 15.34 -12.37 -34.47
CA ARG A 152 16.42 -11.62 -33.81
C ARG A 152 15.88 -10.53 -32.86
N GLU A 153 14.61 -10.56 -32.55
CA GLU A 153 14.02 -9.57 -31.64
C GLU A 153 14.77 -9.52 -30.30
N ILE A 154 15.14 -8.32 -29.88
CA ILE A 154 15.82 -8.04 -28.62
C ILE A 154 14.91 -7.09 -27.81
N VAL A 155 14.68 -7.43 -26.53
CA VAL A 155 13.96 -6.59 -25.58
C VAL A 155 14.87 -6.24 -24.42
N VAL A 156 14.97 -4.96 -24.09
CA VAL A 156 15.79 -4.44 -22.98
C VAL A 156 14.89 -3.68 -22.02
N GLN A 157 15.02 -3.97 -20.74
CA GLN A 157 14.46 -3.23 -19.62
C GLN A 157 15.58 -2.94 -18.63
N GLU A 158 15.84 -1.68 -18.35
CA GLU A 158 16.92 -1.26 -17.44
C GLU A 158 16.40 -1.05 -16.02
N THR A 159 17.19 -1.46 -15.03
CA THR A 159 17.02 -1.07 -13.64
C THR A 159 17.76 0.24 -13.39
N VAL A 160 17.04 1.29 -13.01
CA VAL A 160 17.62 2.61 -12.73
C VAL A 160 17.51 2.91 -11.25
N MET A 161 18.63 3.06 -10.56
CA MET A 161 18.71 3.42 -9.16
C MET A 161 19.55 4.67 -8.98
N SER A 162 18.94 5.76 -8.55
CA SER A 162 19.65 6.98 -8.24
C SER A 162 20.09 7.01 -6.77
N ARG A 163 21.15 7.78 -6.49
CA ARG A 163 21.57 8.02 -5.11
C ARG A 163 20.45 8.65 -4.28
N ILE A 164 19.74 9.62 -4.85
CA ILE A 164 18.65 10.33 -4.17
C ILE A 164 17.52 9.35 -3.85
N GLY A 165 17.10 8.52 -4.81
CA GLY A 165 16.02 7.54 -4.63
C GLY A 165 16.36 6.51 -3.56
N ILE A 166 17.58 5.93 -3.60
CA ILE A 166 18.01 4.96 -2.58
C ILE A 166 18.10 5.61 -1.20
N ASP A 167 18.78 6.77 -1.08
CA ASP A 167 18.99 7.41 0.21
C ASP A 167 17.66 7.80 0.88
N ARG A 168 16.72 8.36 0.14
CA ARG A 168 15.45 8.83 0.70
C ARG A 168 14.57 7.68 1.20
N VAL A 169 14.48 6.56 0.46
CA VAL A 169 13.69 5.41 0.90
C VAL A 169 14.33 4.71 2.10
N GLN A 170 15.66 4.53 2.10
CA GLN A 170 16.36 3.93 3.21
C GLN A 170 16.28 4.80 4.48
N LYS A 171 16.48 6.12 4.38
CA LYS A 171 16.34 7.05 5.51
C LYS A 171 14.92 7.03 6.10
N PHE A 172 13.90 7.04 5.25
CA PHE A 172 12.51 6.88 5.72
C PHE A 172 12.33 5.58 6.51
N ALA A 173 12.87 4.46 6.01
CA ALA A 173 12.78 3.18 6.69
C ALA A 173 13.53 3.17 8.04
N PHE A 174 14.68 3.82 8.14
CA PHE A 174 15.40 4.01 9.40
C PHE A 174 14.60 4.85 10.40
N GLU A 175 14.05 5.99 9.97
CA GLU A 175 13.20 6.83 10.83
C GLU A 175 11.96 6.06 11.31
N LEU A 176 11.30 5.31 10.43
CA LEU A 176 10.19 4.46 10.82
C LEU A 176 10.63 3.42 11.86
N ALA A 177 11.75 2.75 11.66
CA ALA A 177 12.26 1.75 12.59
C ALA A 177 12.54 2.34 13.99
N LYS A 178 13.04 3.59 14.08
CA LYS A 178 13.23 4.30 15.36
C LYS A 178 11.94 4.42 16.17
N THR A 179 10.80 4.57 15.52
CA THR A 179 9.50 4.74 16.19
C THR A 179 8.92 3.42 16.70
N ARG A 180 9.39 2.28 16.21
CA ARG A 180 8.88 0.96 16.56
C ARG A 180 9.61 0.38 17.78
N LYS A 181 8.92 -0.50 18.53
CA LYS A 181 9.45 -1.07 19.79
C LYS A 181 10.76 -1.86 19.60
N ARG A 182 10.87 -2.62 18.50
CA ARG A 182 12.04 -3.48 18.25
C ARG A 182 13.23 -2.73 17.68
N LYS A 183 12.97 -1.56 17.08
CA LYS A 183 13.98 -0.70 16.43
C LYS A 183 14.88 -1.50 15.51
N LYS A 184 14.29 -2.33 14.65
CA LYS A 184 15.01 -3.21 13.73
C LYS A 184 14.65 -2.90 12.29
N LEU A 185 15.66 -2.77 11.44
CA LEU A 185 15.52 -2.58 9.99
C LEU A 185 16.26 -3.70 9.26
N THR A 186 15.53 -4.38 8.37
CA THR A 186 16.08 -5.38 7.46
C THR A 186 16.12 -4.81 6.04
N SER A 187 17.27 -4.88 5.37
CA SER A 187 17.42 -4.50 3.97
C SER A 187 17.32 -5.72 3.07
N ALA A 188 16.43 -5.65 2.06
CA ALA A 188 16.35 -6.64 0.99
C ALA A 188 17.35 -6.30 -0.11
N THR A 189 18.20 -7.26 -0.50
CA THR A 189 19.22 -7.09 -1.53
C THR A 189 19.33 -8.32 -2.45
N LYS A 190 20.11 -8.23 -3.50
CA LYS A 190 20.53 -9.35 -4.35
C LYS A 190 21.94 -9.11 -4.91
N SER A 191 22.81 -8.52 -4.14
CA SER A 191 24.17 -8.12 -4.55
C SER A 191 25.06 -9.28 -4.97
N ASN A 192 24.74 -10.51 -4.56
CA ASN A 192 25.44 -11.71 -5.04
C ASN A 192 25.08 -12.12 -6.49
N GLY A 193 24.04 -11.53 -7.10
CA GLY A 193 23.60 -11.85 -8.45
C GLY A 193 23.44 -10.62 -9.35
N ILE A 194 23.02 -9.49 -8.79
CA ILE A 194 22.86 -8.22 -9.50
C ILE A 194 24.07 -7.34 -9.17
N SER A 195 25.09 -7.40 -10.00
CA SER A 195 26.46 -6.99 -9.68
C SER A 195 26.74 -5.49 -9.69
N ILE A 196 25.79 -4.64 -10.10
CA ILE A 196 25.99 -3.18 -10.18
C ILE A 196 25.05 -2.44 -9.25
N THR A 197 23.75 -2.54 -9.46
CA THR A 197 22.77 -1.74 -8.69
C THR A 197 22.64 -2.18 -7.25
N MET A 198 22.69 -3.49 -6.97
CA MET A 198 22.50 -3.99 -5.62
C MET A 198 23.71 -3.82 -4.69
N PRO A 199 24.98 -3.96 -5.12
CA PRO A 199 26.12 -3.53 -4.31
C PRO A 199 26.07 -2.04 -3.97
N TYR A 200 25.58 -1.19 -4.89
CA TYR A 200 25.39 0.23 -4.61
C TYR A 200 24.27 0.48 -3.59
N TRP A 201 23.14 -0.26 -3.67
CA TRP A 201 22.10 -0.27 -2.66
C TRP A 201 22.64 -0.62 -1.27
N ASP A 202 23.49 -1.66 -1.18
CA ASP A 202 24.12 -2.11 0.07
C ASP A 202 25.10 -1.07 0.62
N GLU A 203 25.93 -0.47 -0.24
CA GLU A 203 26.82 0.64 0.13
C GLU A 203 26.06 1.80 0.74
N ARG A 204 24.96 2.23 0.09
CA ARG A 204 24.13 3.32 0.59
C ARG A 204 23.50 2.96 1.94
N PHE A 205 23.06 1.70 2.12
CA PHE A 205 22.48 1.23 3.37
C PHE A 205 23.49 1.33 4.52
N GLU A 206 24.73 0.86 4.34
CA GLU A 206 25.78 0.95 5.35
C GLU A 206 26.23 2.41 5.63
N LEU A 207 26.11 3.30 4.67
CA LEU A 207 26.36 4.73 4.88
C LEU A 207 25.24 5.38 5.69
N ASN A 208 24.00 5.17 5.29
CA ASN A 208 22.83 5.74 5.97
C ASN A 208 22.69 5.22 7.42
N LYS A 209 23.03 3.95 7.67
CA LYS A 209 23.01 3.34 9.02
C LYS A 209 23.82 4.14 10.06
N LYS A 210 24.87 4.84 9.65
CA LYS A 210 25.73 5.64 10.55
C LYS A 210 24.96 6.76 11.24
N ASP A 211 23.90 7.27 10.61
CA ASP A 211 23.04 8.32 11.16
C ASP A 211 22.01 7.76 12.17
N PHE A 212 21.90 6.41 12.27
CA PHE A 212 20.88 5.73 13.09
C PHE A 212 21.48 4.65 14.01
N PRO A 213 22.39 5.00 14.95
CA PRO A 213 23.13 4.04 15.76
C PRO A 213 22.24 3.18 16.68
N ASP A 214 21.03 3.67 17.01
CA ASP A 214 20.06 2.96 17.88
C ASP A 214 19.21 1.93 17.13
N VAL A 215 19.28 1.86 15.77
CA VAL A 215 18.52 0.92 14.96
C VAL A 215 19.37 -0.31 14.68
N LYS A 216 18.88 -1.48 15.09
CA LYS A 216 19.49 -2.77 14.76
C LYS A 216 19.24 -3.07 13.28
N THR A 217 20.27 -3.50 12.57
CA THR A 217 20.16 -3.80 11.16
C THR A 217 20.58 -5.21 10.83
N ASP A 218 19.91 -5.80 9.85
CA ASP A 218 20.37 -6.98 9.12
C ASP A 218 20.06 -6.84 7.62
N GLN A 219 20.62 -7.72 6.83
CA GLN A 219 20.52 -7.70 5.38
C GLN A 219 20.39 -9.13 4.87
N TYR A 220 19.43 -9.35 3.95
CA TYR A 220 19.21 -10.65 3.32
C TYR A 220 19.08 -10.53 1.82
N HIS A 221 19.66 -11.49 1.08
CA HIS A 221 19.31 -11.68 -0.31
C HIS A 221 17.83 -12.05 -0.43
N ILE A 222 17.16 -11.53 -1.47
CA ILE A 222 15.71 -11.61 -1.61
C ILE A 222 15.18 -13.04 -1.57
N ASP A 223 15.87 -14.00 -2.15
CA ASP A 223 15.50 -15.42 -2.16
C ASP A 223 15.47 -16.01 -0.76
N ILE A 224 16.50 -15.80 0.06
CA ILE A 224 16.48 -16.27 1.45
C ILE A 224 15.55 -15.42 2.32
N LEU A 225 15.36 -14.14 2.01
CA LEU A 225 14.41 -13.29 2.73
C LEU A 225 12.96 -13.80 2.56
N THR A 226 12.56 -14.17 1.34
CA THR A 226 11.23 -14.77 1.10
C THR A 226 11.04 -16.07 1.87
N ALA A 227 12.07 -16.94 1.91
CA ALA A 227 12.03 -18.14 2.73
C ALA A 227 11.88 -17.81 4.23
N ARG A 228 12.57 -16.78 4.74
CA ARG A 228 12.47 -16.33 6.12
C ARG A 228 11.10 -15.72 6.47
N PHE A 229 10.43 -15.06 5.53
CA PHE A 229 9.06 -14.60 5.72
C PHE A 229 8.09 -15.74 6.03
N VAL A 230 8.33 -16.93 5.47
CA VAL A 230 7.54 -18.12 5.75
C VAL A 230 7.99 -18.83 7.04
N LEU A 231 9.30 -18.99 7.23
CA LEU A 231 9.85 -19.80 8.33
C LEU A 231 9.89 -19.05 9.66
N THR A 232 10.27 -17.77 9.66
CA THR A 232 10.53 -16.96 10.85
C THR A 232 10.05 -15.51 10.68
N PRO A 233 8.75 -15.28 10.29
CA PRO A 233 8.23 -13.94 10.01
C PRO A 233 8.32 -13.00 11.22
N GLU A 234 8.31 -13.53 12.44
CA GLU A 234 8.45 -12.80 13.70
C GLU A 234 9.81 -12.10 13.87
N TRP A 235 10.80 -12.40 13.03
CA TRP A 235 12.11 -11.74 13.09
C TRP A 235 12.08 -10.32 12.51
N PHE A 236 11.09 -9.99 11.69
CA PHE A 236 11.05 -8.74 10.93
C PHE A 236 10.20 -7.69 11.63
N ASP A 237 10.68 -6.44 11.60
CA ASP A 237 10.02 -5.26 12.18
C ASP A 237 9.78 -4.20 11.11
N VAL A 238 10.83 -3.65 10.51
CA VAL A 238 10.74 -2.87 9.27
C VAL A 238 11.61 -3.55 8.22
N VAL A 239 11.09 -3.66 7.01
CA VAL A 239 11.82 -4.23 5.87
C VAL A 239 11.84 -3.21 4.76
N VAL A 240 13.02 -2.84 4.25
CA VAL A 240 13.18 -1.94 3.10
C VAL A 240 13.67 -2.70 1.88
N GLY A 241 13.06 -2.42 0.73
CA GLY A 241 13.44 -3.02 -0.54
C GLY A 241 13.31 -2.08 -1.72
N SER A 242 13.99 -2.44 -2.83
CA SER A 242 13.77 -1.80 -4.13
C SER A 242 12.33 -1.93 -4.56
N ASN A 243 11.98 -1.29 -5.67
CA ASN A 243 10.61 -1.31 -6.17
C ASN A 243 10.09 -2.74 -6.38
N LEU A 244 10.82 -3.61 -7.07
CA LEU A 244 10.42 -4.99 -7.32
C LEU A 244 10.48 -5.84 -6.04
N PHE A 245 11.54 -5.74 -5.24
CA PHE A 245 11.66 -6.55 -4.03
C PHE A 245 10.62 -6.17 -3.00
N GLY A 246 10.35 -4.88 -2.85
CA GLY A 246 9.27 -4.38 -2.00
C GLY A 246 7.89 -4.85 -2.45
N ASP A 247 7.65 -4.94 -3.77
CA ASP A 247 6.39 -5.45 -4.33
C ASP A 247 6.17 -6.91 -3.95
N ILE A 248 7.15 -7.76 -4.25
CA ILE A 248 7.10 -9.19 -3.93
C ILE A 248 6.87 -9.43 -2.43
N LEU A 249 7.63 -8.74 -1.58
CA LEU A 249 7.54 -8.93 -0.13
C LEU A 249 6.22 -8.43 0.45
N SER A 250 5.65 -7.38 -0.13
CA SER A 250 4.40 -6.77 0.35
C SER A 250 3.14 -7.55 -0.03
N ASP A 251 3.25 -8.53 -0.93
CA ASP A 251 2.21 -9.53 -1.18
C ASP A 251 2.48 -10.80 -0.38
N LEU A 252 3.74 -11.24 -0.29
CA LEU A 252 4.14 -12.40 0.49
C LEU A 252 3.81 -12.25 1.98
N GLY A 253 4.06 -11.07 2.56
CA GLY A 253 3.77 -10.82 3.97
C GLY A 253 2.30 -11.02 4.33
N PRO A 254 1.36 -10.33 3.66
CA PRO A 254 -0.08 -10.55 3.84
C PRO A 254 -0.52 -11.98 3.51
N ALA A 255 0.07 -12.63 2.52
CA ALA A 255 -0.19 -14.04 2.24
C ALA A 255 0.18 -14.93 3.43
N CYS A 256 1.33 -14.69 4.08
CA CYS A 256 1.77 -15.41 5.28
C CYS A 256 0.86 -15.19 6.50
N THR A 257 0.20 -14.04 6.59
CA THR A 257 -0.71 -13.71 7.70
C THR A 257 -2.19 -13.98 7.39
N GLY A 258 -2.51 -14.41 6.15
CA GLY A 258 -3.90 -14.58 5.71
C GLY A 258 -4.65 -13.27 5.48
N THR A 259 -3.94 -12.14 5.38
CA THR A 259 -4.52 -10.79 5.32
C THR A 259 -4.44 -10.14 3.94
N ILE A 260 -4.12 -10.86 2.88
CA ILE A 260 -3.92 -10.29 1.54
C ILE A 260 -5.16 -9.53 1.02
N GLY A 261 -6.36 -10.01 1.31
CA GLY A 261 -7.62 -9.35 0.93
C GLY A 261 -7.98 -8.13 1.78
N ILE A 262 -7.23 -7.87 2.86
CA ILE A 262 -7.49 -6.75 3.79
C ILE A 262 -6.27 -5.85 4.03
N ALA A 263 -5.18 -6.09 3.31
CA ALA A 263 -3.94 -5.34 3.47
C ALA A 263 -4.09 -3.90 2.94
N PRO A 264 -3.62 -2.89 3.69
CA PRO A 264 -3.60 -1.50 3.26
C PRO A 264 -2.31 -1.14 2.55
N SER A 265 -2.33 -0.05 1.81
CA SER A 265 -1.16 0.54 1.16
C SER A 265 -1.19 2.07 1.24
N GLY A 266 -0.04 2.69 1.49
CA GLY A 266 0.15 4.12 1.37
C GLY A 266 1.26 4.45 0.38
N ASN A 267 0.93 5.21 -0.68
CA ASN A 267 1.90 5.82 -1.58
C ASN A 267 2.19 7.22 -1.05
N ILE A 268 3.37 7.43 -0.48
CA ILE A 268 3.64 8.57 0.40
C ILE A 268 4.68 9.51 -0.22
N ASN A 269 4.37 10.81 -0.21
CA ASN A 269 5.32 11.89 -0.30
C ASN A 269 5.61 12.40 1.12
N PRO A 270 6.71 11.98 1.77
CA PRO A 270 6.94 12.28 3.19
C PRO A 270 7.13 13.77 3.51
N GLU A 271 7.54 14.56 2.53
CA GLU A 271 7.71 16.00 2.67
C GLU A 271 6.38 16.78 2.58
N ASN A 272 5.26 16.10 2.30
CA ASN A 272 3.93 16.70 2.12
C ASN A 272 3.89 17.84 1.09
N LYS A 273 4.76 17.79 0.07
CA LYS A 273 4.74 18.74 -1.05
C LYS A 273 3.59 18.46 -2.02
N PHE A 274 3.18 17.21 -2.06
CA PHE A 274 2.09 16.69 -2.86
C PHE A 274 1.25 15.73 -2.01
N PRO A 275 -0.03 15.53 -2.34
CA PRO A 275 -0.88 14.60 -1.61
C PRO A 275 -0.36 13.17 -1.70
N SER A 276 -0.31 12.49 -0.57
CA SER A 276 -0.09 11.04 -0.50
C SER A 276 -1.36 10.30 -0.82
N LEU A 277 -1.26 9.07 -1.39
CA LEU A 277 -2.39 8.26 -1.80
C LEU A 277 -2.50 7.01 -0.92
N PHE A 278 -3.70 6.72 -0.45
CA PHE A 278 -4.01 5.57 0.40
C PHE A 278 -5.07 4.69 -0.25
N GLU A 279 -4.73 3.42 -0.44
CA GLU A 279 -5.52 2.44 -1.18
C GLU A 279 -5.35 1.04 -0.57
N PRO A 280 -6.32 0.12 -0.70
CA PRO A 280 -6.06 -1.28 -0.38
C PRO A 280 -5.07 -1.91 -1.37
N VAL A 281 -4.39 -2.98 -0.94
CA VAL A 281 -3.47 -3.74 -1.81
C VAL A 281 -4.24 -4.52 -2.88
N HIS A 282 -5.46 -4.97 -2.56
CA HIS A 282 -6.31 -5.68 -3.54
C HIS A 282 -6.69 -4.79 -4.72
N GLY A 283 -6.86 -5.39 -5.90
CA GLY A 283 -7.33 -4.71 -7.11
C GLY A 283 -8.85 -4.50 -7.13
N SER A 284 -9.36 -4.24 -8.32
CA SER A 284 -10.77 -3.94 -8.58
C SER A 284 -11.71 -5.15 -8.50
N ALA A 285 -11.18 -6.39 -8.59
CA ALA A 285 -11.93 -7.65 -8.52
C ALA A 285 -13.25 -7.61 -9.34
N PRO A 286 -13.19 -7.47 -10.68
CA PRO A 286 -14.37 -7.30 -11.51
C PRO A 286 -15.38 -8.44 -11.40
N ASP A 287 -14.88 -9.65 -11.13
CA ASP A 287 -15.67 -10.89 -10.97
C ASP A 287 -16.67 -10.83 -9.80
N ILE A 288 -16.40 -10.05 -8.76
CA ILE A 288 -17.28 -9.89 -7.61
C ILE A 288 -17.89 -8.49 -7.50
N ALA A 289 -17.55 -7.57 -8.39
CA ALA A 289 -18.06 -6.21 -8.41
C ALA A 289 -19.60 -6.18 -8.52
N GLY A 290 -20.24 -5.28 -7.79
CA GLY A 290 -21.70 -5.13 -7.75
C GLY A 290 -22.45 -6.19 -6.93
N LYS A 291 -21.75 -7.18 -6.36
CA LYS A 291 -22.39 -8.25 -5.58
C LYS A 291 -22.52 -7.94 -4.08
N GLY A 292 -21.91 -6.86 -3.61
CA GLY A 292 -21.95 -6.46 -2.19
C GLY A 292 -21.26 -7.44 -1.24
N ILE A 293 -20.30 -8.22 -1.73
CA ILE A 293 -19.58 -9.25 -0.96
C ILE A 293 -18.10 -8.96 -0.73
N ALA A 294 -17.60 -7.86 -1.30
CA ALA A 294 -16.22 -7.42 -1.14
C ALA A 294 -15.90 -7.11 0.33
N ASN A 295 -14.68 -7.45 0.77
CA ASN A 295 -14.23 -7.16 2.12
C ASN A 295 -13.85 -5.67 2.24
N PRO A 296 -14.50 -4.86 3.11
CA PRO A 296 -14.20 -3.44 3.21
C PRO A 296 -12.99 -3.13 4.10
N ILE A 297 -12.43 -4.12 4.81
CA ILE A 297 -11.38 -3.91 5.82
C ILE A 297 -10.11 -3.31 5.20
N GLY A 298 -9.71 -3.74 3.99
CA GLY A 298 -8.54 -3.19 3.32
C GLY A 298 -8.65 -1.68 3.09
N GLN A 299 -9.83 -1.23 2.64
CA GLN A 299 -10.12 0.19 2.46
C GLN A 299 -10.18 0.94 3.80
N ILE A 300 -10.84 0.38 4.81
CA ILE A 300 -10.94 0.98 6.14
C ILE A 300 -9.56 1.10 6.79
N TRP A 301 -8.72 0.07 6.67
CA TRP A 301 -7.35 0.11 7.19
C TRP A 301 -6.46 1.10 6.43
N SER A 302 -6.64 1.23 5.11
CA SER A 302 -5.98 2.29 4.32
C SER A 302 -6.39 3.69 4.81
N GLY A 303 -7.63 3.87 5.22
CA GLY A 303 -8.10 5.08 5.89
C GLY A 303 -7.42 5.33 7.23
N ALA A 304 -7.18 4.29 8.04
CA ALA A 304 -6.39 4.42 9.27
C ALA A 304 -4.95 4.82 8.98
N LEU A 305 -4.33 4.24 7.95
CA LEU A 305 -2.97 4.60 7.52
C LEU A 305 -2.90 6.06 7.05
N MET A 306 -3.93 6.54 6.34
CA MET A 306 -4.07 7.94 5.95
C MET A 306 -4.14 8.87 7.16
N LEU A 307 -4.95 8.54 8.16
CA LEU A 307 -5.07 9.36 9.38
C LEU A 307 -3.76 9.39 10.18
N ASP A 308 -3.03 8.27 10.27
CA ASP A 308 -1.71 8.24 10.91
C ASP A 308 -0.72 9.16 10.19
N HIS A 309 -0.71 9.15 8.85
CA HIS A 309 0.09 10.05 8.02
C HIS A 309 -0.27 11.52 8.23
N LEU A 310 -1.56 11.85 8.35
CA LEU A 310 -2.04 13.20 8.63
C LEU A 310 -1.79 13.65 10.08
N GLY A 311 -1.22 12.78 10.93
CA GLY A 311 -0.88 13.07 12.33
C GLY A 311 -2.01 12.80 13.31
N GLU A 312 -3.15 12.25 12.88
CA GLU A 312 -4.29 11.88 13.71
C GLU A 312 -4.12 10.44 14.26
N LYS A 313 -3.04 10.21 15.02
CA LYS A 313 -2.61 8.88 15.46
C LYS A 313 -3.61 8.15 16.35
N GLU A 314 -4.28 8.85 17.27
CA GLU A 314 -5.28 8.23 18.14
C GLU A 314 -6.53 7.83 17.34
N ALA A 315 -6.92 8.62 16.36
CA ALA A 315 -8.00 8.28 15.43
C ALA A 315 -7.66 7.04 14.58
N ALA A 316 -6.44 6.97 14.04
CA ALA A 316 -5.94 5.80 13.32
C ALA A 316 -5.95 4.54 14.19
N LYS A 317 -5.50 4.65 15.45
CA LYS A 317 -5.49 3.56 16.42
C LYS A 317 -6.90 3.11 16.79
N SER A 318 -7.85 4.02 16.91
CA SER A 318 -9.26 3.71 17.16
C SER A 318 -9.83 2.83 16.04
N ILE A 319 -9.56 3.16 14.77
CA ILE A 319 -9.95 2.33 13.62
C ILE A 319 -9.29 0.94 13.69
N LEU A 320 -7.98 0.86 13.94
CA LEU A 320 -7.28 -0.43 14.01
C LEU A 320 -7.83 -1.33 15.12
N ASN A 321 -8.08 -0.77 16.30
CA ASN A 321 -8.68 -1.51 17.41
C ASN A 321 -10.11 -2.02 17.06
N SER A 322 -10.87 -1.21 16.34
CA SER A 322 -12.20 -1.57 15.86
C SER A 322 -12.16 -2.71 14.84
N ILE A 323 -11.21 -2.65 13.90
CA ILE A 323 -10.96 -3.75 12.94
C ILE A 323 -10.63 -5.04 13.69
N GLU A 324 -9.71 -5.01 14.66
CA GLU A 324 -9.33 -6.19 15.43
C GLU A 324 -10.51 -6.79 16.21
N LYS A 325 -11.32 -5.95 16.87
CA LYS A 325 -12.55 -6.40 17.56
C LYS A 325 -13.54 -7.04 16.59
N THR A 326 -13.75 -6.42 15.43
CA THR A 326 -14.67 -6.91 14.40
C THR A 326 -14.23 -8.27 13.86
N LEU A 327 -12.94 -8.40 13.52
CA LEU A 327 -12.37 -9.64 12.99
C LEU A 327 -12.32 -10.78 14.03
N SER A 328 -12.34 -10.48 15.32
CA SER A 328 -12.40 -11.50 16.38
C SER A 328 -13.75 -12.26 16.39
N VAL A 329 -14.82 -11.66 15.88
CA VAL A 329 -16.16 -12.25 15.79
C VAL A 329 -16.36 -12.81 14.40
N LYS A 330 -16.55 -14.12 14.29
CA LYS A 330 -16.62 -14.84 13.00
C LYS A 330 -17.75 -14.31 12.11
N GLU A 331 -18.90 -14.06 12.67
CA GLU A 331 -20.12 -13.59 11.98
C GLU A 331 -19.93 -12.22 11.32
N ASN A 332 -19.05 -11.39 11.87
CA ASN A 332 -18.75 -10.05 11.36
C ASN A 332 -17.78 -10.03 10.17
N ARG A 333 -17.09 -11.14 9.91
CA ARG A 333 -16.17 -11.28 8.78
C ARG A 333 -16.92 -11.52 7.48
N THR A 334 -16.34 -11.14 6.39
CA THR A 334 -16.82 -11.49 5.05
C THR A 334 -16.44 -12.94 4.70
N LYS A 335 -17.00 -13.44 3.60
CA LYS A 335 -16.87 -14.84 3.20
C LYS A 335 -15.42 -15.27 2.92
N ASP A 336 -14.59 -14.40 2.39
CA ASP A 336 -13.15 -14.62 2.16
C ASP A 336 -12.38 -14.92 3.45
N LEU A 337 -12.83 -14.36 4.59
CA LEU A 337 -12.33 -14.66 5.93
C LEU A 337 -13.20 -15.65 6.70
N GLN A 338 -13.92 -16.55 5.99
CA GLN A 338 -14.77 -17.61 6.55
C GLN A 338 -15.91 -17.10 7.44
N GLY A 339 -16.36 -15.86 7.24
CA GLY A 339 -17.51 -15.28 7.92
C GLY A 339 -18.79 -15.35 7.09
N SER A 340 -19.81 -14.60 7.53
CA SER A 340 -21.13 -14.56 6.89
C SER A 340 -21.62 -13.16 6.52
N SER A 341 -20.88 -12.12 6.89
CA SER A 341 -21.25 -10.73 6.58
C SER A 341 -21.02 -10.40 5.09
N ASN A 342 -21.87 -9.52 4.58
CA ASN A 342 -21.63 -8.81 3.35
C ASN A 342 -20.78 -7.54 3.59
N THR A 343 -20.45 -6.79 2.54
CA THR A 343 -19.61 -5.57 2.61
C THR A 343 -20.14 -4.57 3.65
N SER A 344 -21.40 -4.18 3.55
CA SER A 344 -22.00 -3.18 4.45
C SER A 344 -22.18 -3.68 5.88
N GLN A 345 -22.47 -4.97 6.08
CA GLN A 345 -22.58 -5.56 7.42
C GLN A 345 -21.23 -5.60 8.14
N CYS A 346 -20.16 -5.98 7.42
CA CYS A 346 -18.81 -5.96 7.96
C CYS A 346 -18.37 -4.53 8.33
N ALA A 347 -18.59 -3.56 7.43
CA ALA A 347 -18.28 -2.16 7.70
C ALA A 347 -19.09 -1.61 8.88
N LYS A 348 -20.39 -1.97 8.98
CA LYS A 348 -21.22 -1.60 10.14
C LYS A 348 -20.66 -2.17 11.45
N ALA A 349 -20.22 -3.41 11.47
CA ALA A 349 -19.61 -4.01 12.65
C ALA A 349 -18.32 -3.27 13.07
N VAL A 350 -17.52 -2.78 12.10
CA VAL A 350 -16.38 -1.90 12.41
C VAL A 350 -16.86 -0.59 13.02
N LEU A 351 -17.88 0.04 12.44
CA LEU A 351 -18.44 1.30 12.93
C LEU A 351 -18.97 1.17 14.37
N ASP A 352 -19.70 0.10 14.65
CA ASP A 352 -20.29 -0.17 15.97
C ASP A 352 -19.21 -0.44 17.06
N ASN A 353 -18.00 -0.82 16.67
CA ASN A 353 -16.85 -1.05 17.53
C ASN A 353 -15.93 0.16 17.73
N ILE A 354 -16.17 1.27 17.03
CA ILE A 354 -15.42 2.52 17.22
C ILE A 354 -15.86 3.13 18.57
N ASN A 355 -14.92 3.32 19.46
CA ASN A 355 -15.10 3.91 20.80
C ASN A 355 -14.25 5.17 20.92
#